data_3439d97031d60602b6ea76502d480401
#
_entry.id   3439d97031d60602b6ea76502d480401
#
_cell.length_a   1.000
_cell.length_b   1.000
_cell.length_c   1.000
_cell.angle_alpha   90.00
_cell.angle_beta   90.00
_cell.angle_gamma   90.00
#
_symmetry.space_group_name_H-M   'P 1'
#
loop_
_entity.id
_entity.type
_entity.pdbx_description
1 polymer ?
#
loop_
_entity_poly.entity_id
_entity_poly.type
_entity_poly.pdbx_seq_one_letter_code
_entity_poly.pdbx_strand_id
1 'polypeptide(L)'
;MAMKKLYTTILLLAVCMGLFAQGITVRFSGKLNGTEYCQLDSVVVTNLSRNWVEAVEYPDTTLMLELSTDYNAKNIDNQGLSQNVPNPFNGETSVELSVLHCENVSLQLLDITGKVFAQYDGKLEVGTHAFVITATKPQSYILNAIAGDKSYSIKMVNVGYGSANGIKYSGFSSNITAKLTSTNDFQFGDNMRCVGYATIDGAMVASVVVVQQLTESQDLTLNFYYPGQGTLNGHEWVNLGLPSGTCWATCNVGATYPEGYGNYYAWGEVTAKTIYDWNFYRYCNGSATTLTKYCDNSTYGSNGFTDNLTVLEAADDVATANWGDGWRMPTQEEMQELLENCYRTFTDNGLLLMGRNGNTIFLPYAGHRYETQLYHTGDEGGYWTSTLGDYPPYASSFNFSPTSLYIYDIYRFYGMSVRAVCNPQE
;
A
#
# COMPACT_ATOMS: atom_id res chain seq x y z
N MET A 1 71.49 -39.26 -29.77
CA MET A 1 71.15 -38.09 -29.02
C MET A 1 69.78 -37.63 -29.52
N ALA A 2 68.70 -38.12 -28.91
CA ALA A 2 67.35 -37.98 -29.43
C ALA A 2 66.66 -36.81 -28.74
N MET A 3 66.33 -35.79 -29.49
CA MET A 3 65.47 -34.70 -29.00
C MET A 3 64.02 -35.23 -28.90
N LYS A 4 63.53 -35.42 -27.69
CA LYS A 4 62.12 -35.66 -27.46
C LYS A 4 61.36 -34.36 -27.71
N LYS A 5 60.52 -34.34 -28.75
CA LYS A 5 59.52 -33.32 -28.93
C LYS A 5 58.38 -33.53 -27.90
N LEU A 6 58.30 -32.61 -26.97
CA LEU A 6 57.19 -32.52 -26.00
C LEU A 6 56.00 -31.91 -26.71
N TYR A 7 55.07 -32.69 -27.14
CA TYR A 7 53.75 -32.18 -27.57
C TYR A 7 52.94 -31.84 -26.34
N THR A 8 52.92 -30.58 -26.02
CA THR A 8 51.99 -30.05 -25.02
C THR A 8 50.59 -30.07 -25.68
N THR A 9 49.85 -31.11 -25.45
CA THR A 9 48.41 -31.17 -25.77
C THR A 9 47.74 -30.21 -24.82
N ILE A 10 47.47 -29.00 -25.28
CA ILE A 10 46.52 -28.09 -24.63
C ILE A 10 45.16 -28.72 -24.79
N LEU A 11 44.73 -29.42 -23.74
CA LEU A 11 43.36 -29.86 -23.58
C LEU A 11 42.53 -28.58 -23.37
N LEU A 12 42.02 -28.06 -24.49
CA LEU A 12 40.99 -27.02 -24.42
C LEU A 12 39.77 -27.69 -23.82
N LEU A 13 39.67 -27.65 -22.48
CA LEU A 13 38.42 -27.88 -21.81
C LEU A 13 37.50 -26.76 -22.27
N ALA A 14 36.79 -26.97 -23.36
CA ALA A 14 35.59 -26.23 -23.66
C ALA A 14 34.62 -26.57 -22.52
N VAL A 15 34.71 -25.78 -21.46
CA VAL A 15 33.59 -25.65 -20.52
C VAL A 15 32.47 -25.11 -21.42
N CYS A 16 31.66 -26.01 -21.92
CA CYS A 16 30.30 -25.66 -22.30
C CYS A 16 29.63 -25.15 -20.98
N MET A 17 29.92 -23.92 -20.63
CA MET A 17 28.95 -23.16 -19.86
C MET A 17 27.72 -23.13 -20.75
N GLY A 18 26.79 -24.05 -20.48
CA GLY A 18 25.45 -23.89 -20.94
C GLY A 18 25.10 -22.45 -20.57
N LEU A 19 24.79 -21.64 -21.55
CA LEU A 19 24.11 -20.38 -21.37
C LEU A 19 22.73 -20.76 -20.80
N PHE A 20 22.71 -21.09 -19.51
CA PHE A 20 21.47 -20.97 -18.76
C PHE A 20 21.18 -19.48 -18.79
N ALA A 21 20.03 -19.13 -19.35
CA ALA A 21 19.50 -17.79 -19.20
C ALA A 21 19.58 -17.49 -17.70
N GLN A 22 20.43 -16.53 -17.35
CA GLN A 22 20.72 -16.24 -15.96
C GLN A 22 19.57 -15.42 -15.43
N GLY A 23 18.52 -16.10 -14.98
CA GLY A 23 17.35 -15.50 -14.38
C GLY A 23 17.63 -15.06 -12.94
N ILE A 24 16.81 -14.18 -12.43
CA ILE A 24 16.77 -13.85 -11.02
C ILE A 24 15.51 -14.42 -10.37
N THR A 25 15.62 -14.70 -9.09
CA THR A 25 14.52 -15.19 -8.27
C THR A 25 14.14 -14.13 -7.25
N VAL A 26 12.88 -13.72 -7.25
CA VAL A 26 12.31 -12.84 -6.24
C VAL A 26 11.39 -13.67 -5.36
N ARG A 27 11.68 -13.72 -4.05
CA ARG A 27 10.81 -14.37 -3.07
C ARG A 27 10.03 -13.31 -2.31
N PHE A 28 8.72 -13.48 -2.24
CA PHE A 28 7.85 -12.55 -1.55
C PHE A 28 7.48 -13.08 -0.18
N SER A 29 7.47 -12.18 0.79
CA SER A 29 6.95 -12.42 2.14
C SER A 29 6.05 -11.26 2.55
N GLY A 30 5.00 -11.55 3.32
CA GLY A 30 4.09 -10.55 3.87
C GLY A 30 4.43 -10.25 5.33
N LYS A 31 4.34 -8.98 5.71
CA LYS A 31 4.36 -8.56 7.11
C LYS A 31 3.20 -7.62 7.39
N LEU A 32 2.51 -7.85 8.49
CA LEU A 32 1.48 -6.98 9.03
C LEU A 32 2.13 -6.02 10.03
N ASN A 33 1.86 -4.72 9.88
CA ASN A 33 2.43 -3.64 10.70
C ASN A 33 3.97 -3.71 10.81
N GLY A 34 4.63 -4.23 9.76
CA GLY A 34 6.09 -4.30 9.67
C GLY A 34 6.77 -5.40 10.49
N THR A 35 6.08 -6.08 11.38
CA THR A 35 6.66 -7.05 12.34
C THR A 35 6.06 -8.45 12.27
N GLU A 36 4.75 -8.58 12.20
CA GLU A 36 4.05 -9.85 12.24
C GLU A 36 4.02 -10.52 10.86
N TYR A 37 4.14 -11.85 10.83
CA TYR A 37 3.99 -12.59 9.59
C TYR A 37 2.56 -12.47 9.05
N CYS A 38 2.43 -12.11 7.77
CA CYS A 38 1.18 -12.07 7.05
C CYS A 38 1.25 -13.02 5.85
N GLN A 39 0.32 -13.97 5.77
CA GLN A 39 0.26 -14.86 4.63
C GLN A 39 -0.21 -14.09 3.40
N LEU A 40 0.53 -14.23 2.31
CA LEU A 40 0.14 -13.67 1.01
C LEU A 40 -0.89 -14.58 0.35
N ASP A 41 -1.97 -14.01 -0.15
CA ASP A 41 -2.90 -14.69 -1.06
C ASP A 41 -2.39 -14.61 -2.50
N SER A 42 -1.87 -13.45 -2.89
CA SER A 42 -1.24 -13.24 -4.20
C SER A 42 -0.29 -12.04 -4.20
N VAL A 43 0.58 -11.97 -5.21
CA VAL A 43 1.42 -10.80 -5.50
C VAL A 43 1.29 -10.45 -6.98
N VAL A 44 0.91 -9.21 -7.27
CA VAL A 44 0.91 -8.67 -8.62
C VAL A 44 2.21 -7.92 -8.86
N VAL A 45 2.95 -8.38 -9.86
CA VAL A 45 4.23 -7.81 -10.29
C VAL A 45 4.04 -7.17 -11.66
N THR A 46 4.35 -5.87 -11.75
CA THR A 46 4.29 -5.09 -12.99
C THR A 46 5.69 -4.63 -13.37
N ASN A 47 6.15 -4.98 -14.56
CA ASN A 47 7.35 -4.37 -15.13
C ASN A 47 6.97 -3.06 -15.80
N LEU A 48 7.33 -1.94 -15.17
CA LEU A 48 7.04 -0.59 -15.65
C LEU A 48 7.90 -0.20 -16.85
N SER A 49 9.07 -0.83 -17.01
CA SER A 49 9.99 -0.58 -18.13
C SER A 49 9.56 -1.26 -19.42
N ARG A 50 8.89 -2.41 -19.30
CA ARG A 50 8.50 -3.27 -20.45
C ARG A 50 7.01 -3.51 -20.56
N ASN A 51 6.22 -2.90 -19.70
CA ASN A 51 4.76 -2.88 -19.71
C ASN A 51 4.10 -4.28 -19.74
N TRP A 52 4.52 -5.15 -18.81
CA TRP A 52 3.84 -6.43 -18.57
C TRP A 52 3.46 -6.59 -17.09
N VAL A 53 2.48 -7.45 -16.83
CA VAL A 53 1.96 -7.77 -15.50
C VAL A 53 1.94 -9.27 -15.31
N GLU A 54 2.34 -9.73 -14.14
CA GLU A 54 2.29 -11.12 -13.72
C GLU A 54 1.77 -11.24 -12.29
N ALA A 55 1.01 -12.30 -12.00
CA ALA A 55 0.51 -12.59 -10.66
C ALA A 55 1.11 -13.90 -10.14
N VAL A 56 1.61 -13.87 -8.92
CA VAL A 56 2.07 -15.03 -8.16
C VAL A 56 1.03 -15.32 -7.09
N GLU A 57 0.44 -16.51 -7.10
CA GLU A 57 -0.65 -16.88 -6.19
C GLU A 57 -0.20 -17.95 -5.18
N TYR A 58 -0.74 -17.88 -3.96
CA TYR A 58 -0.51 -18.90 -2.95
C TYR A 58 -0.88 -20.30 -3.47
N PRO A 59 -0.11 -21.37 -3.16
CA PRO A 59 1.00 -21.40 -2.20
C PRO A 59 2.36 -20.94 -2.75
N ASP A 60 2.44 -20.52 -3.99
CA ASP A 60 3.69 -20.02 -4.55
C ASP A 60 3.95 -18.58 -4.09
N THR A 61 5.17 -18.30 -3.65
CA THR A 61 5.60 -16.97 -3.22
C THR A 61 6.88 -16.55 -3.94
N THR A 62 7.17 -17.20 -5.06
CA THR A 62 8.44 -17.04 -5.77
C THR A 62 8.19 -16.72 -7.23
N LEU A 63 8.79 -15.65 -7.72
CA LEU A 63 8.83 -15.28 -9.12
C LEU A 63 10.23 -15.51 -9.69
N MET A 64 10.32 -16.27 -10.76
CA MET A 64 11.55 -16.41 -11.54
C MET A 64 11.46 -15.53 -12.78
N LEU A 65 12.40 -14.60 -12.92
CA LEU A 65 12.53 -13.70 -14.06
C LEU A 65 13.72 -14.15 -14.91
N GLU A 66 13.45 -14.54 -16.13
CA GLU A 66 14.49 -14.92 -17.09
C GLU A 66 14.97 -13.69 -17.86
N LEU A 67 16.30 -13.54 -17.98
CA LEU A 67 16.88 -12.47 -18.78
C LEU A 67 16.53 -12.68 -20.25
N SER A 68 15.95 -11.68 -20.89
CA SER A 68 15.75 -11.69 -22.32
C SER A 68 17.11 -11.63 -23.02
N THR A 69 17.43 -12.65 -23.81
CA THR A 69 18.53 -12.58 -24.76
C THR A 69 18.02 -11.85 -26.00
N ASP A 70 18.77 -10.87 -26.49
CA ASP A 70 18.42 -9.99 -27.64
C ASP A 70 17.92 -10.71 -28.93
N TYR A 71 17.88 -12.02 -28.94
CA TYR A 71 17.50 -12.82 -30.10
C TYR A 71 16.00 -13.08 -30.24
N ASN A 72 15.20 -12.82 -29.21
CA ASN A 72 13.74 -13.07 -29.22
C ASN A 72 12.87 -11.80 -29.21
N ALA A 73 13.44 -10.62 -29.33
CA ALA A 73 12.73 -9.33 -29.22
C ALA A 73 11.82 -8.98 -30.41
N LYS A 74 11.44 -9.92 -31.25
CA LYS A 74 10.69 -9.62 -32.49
C LYS A 74 9.29 -10.23 -32.64
N ASN A 75 8.75 -10.90 -31.62
CA ASN A 75 7.43 -11.55 -31.75
C ASN A 75 6.48 -11.40 -30.54
N ILE A 76 6.52 -10.30 -29.79
CA ILE A 76 5.60 -10.07 -28.66
C ILE A 76 4.60 -8.94 -28.97
N ASP A 77 4.05 -8.92 -30.18
CA ASP A 77 2.89 -8.06 -30.53
C ASP A 77 1.54 -8.80 -30.51
N ASN A 78 1.49 -10.05 -30.02
CA ASN A 78 0.26 -10.83 -29.95
C ASN A 78 -0.15 -11.17 -28.50
N GLN A 79 -0.14 -10.20 -27.62
CA GLN A 79 -0.78 -10.35 -26.32
C GLN A 79 -2.29 -10.31 -26.48
N GLY A 80 -2.95 -11.46 -26.38
CA GLY A 80 -4.39 -11.59 -26.39
C GLY A 80 -4.88 -12.73 -27.26
N LEU A 81 -4.68 -12.70 -28.58
CA LEU A 81 -5.20 -13.71 -29.52
C LEU A 81 -4.07 -14.56 -30.07
N SER A 82 -4.10 -15.88 -29.82
CA SER A 82 -3.15 -16.83 -30.35
C SER A 82 -3.35 -17.04 -31.86
N GLN A 83 -2.30 -17.46 -32.57
CA GLN A 83 -2.48 -18.01 -33.93
C GLN A 83 -3.33 -19.28 -33.87
N ASN A 84 -4.23 -19.46 -34.81
CA ASN A 84 -5.06 -20.67 -34.88
C ASN A 84 -4.24 -21.94 -35.16
N VAL A 85 -4.63 -23.03 -34.51
CA VAL A 85 -4.00 -24.35 -34.69
C VAL A 85 -5.06 -25.39 -34.99
N PRO A 86 -4.92 -26.09 -36.13
CA PRO A 86 -3.90 -25.95 -37.19
C PRO A 86 -4.10 -24.70 -38.06
N ASN A 87 -3.02 -24.23 -38.70
CA ASN A 87 -3.07 -23.21 -39.75
C ASN A 87 -2.01 -23.58 -40.86
N PRO A 88 -2.36 -23.97 -42.08
CA PRO A 88 -3.72 -24.05 -42.64
C PRO A 88 -4.61 -25.08 -41.93
N PHE A 89 -5.94 -24.84 -41.98
CA PHE A 89 -6.92 -25.74 -41.40
C PHE A 89 -7.91 -26.29 -42.45
N ASN A 90 -8.64 -27.36 -42.09
CA ASN A 90 -9.61 -28.00 -42.96
C ASN A 90 -11.01 -27.93 -42.32
N GLY A 91 -11.70 -26.85 -42.59
CA GLY A 91 -13.06 -26.60 -42.12
C GLY A 91 -13.19 -26.17 -40.63
N GLU A 92 -12.29 -26.59 -39.79
CA GLU A 92 -12.31 -26.25 -38.32
C GLU A 92 -10.90 -26.05 -37.79
N THR A 93 -10.76 -25.12 -36.85
CA THR A 93 -9.51 -24.81 -36.14
C THR A 93 -9.81 -24.21 -34.75
N SER A 94 -8.81 -24.19 -33.88
CA SER A 94 -8.92 -23.61 -32.55
C SER A 94 -8.03 -22.37 -32.40
N VAL A 95 -8.48 -21.43 -31.61
CA VAL A 95 -7.72 -20.24 -31.15
C VAL A 95 -7.89 -20.06 -29.68
N GLU A 96 -6.95 -19.38 -29.06
CA GLU A 96 -7.03 -18.97 -27.67
C GLU A 96 -6.97 -17.44 -27.58
N LEU A 97 -7.80 -16.88 -26.68
CA LEU A 97 -7.82 -15.47 -26.31
C LEU A 97 -7.48 -15.34 -24.83
N SER A 98 -6.39 -14.64 -24.53
CA SER A 98 -6.02 -14.32 -23.15
C SER A 98 -6.63 -12.99 -22.75
N VAL A 99 -7.39 -12.97 -21.64
CA VAL A 99 -8.08 -11.83 -21.07
C VAL A 99 -7.46 -11.51 -19.70
N LEU A 100 -6.95 -10.30 -19.56
CA LEU A 100 -6.23 -9.88 -18.33
C LEU A 100 -7.15 -9.27 -17.28
N HIS A 101 -8.36 -8.86 -17.67
CA HIS A 101 -9.38 -8.31 -16.79
C HIS A 101 -10.73 -8.90 -17.17
N CYS A 102 -11.65 -9.01 -16.21
CA CYS A 102 -13.02 -9.42 -16.52
C CYS A 102 -13.68 -8.35 -17.39
N GLU A 103 -13.83 -8.62 -18.70
CA GLU A 103 -14.25 -7.64 -19.69
C GLU A 103 -15.15 -8.22 -20.79
N ASN A 104 -15.84 -7.34 -21.50
CA ASN A 104 -16.60 -7.72 -22.67
C ASN A 104 -15.64 -7.94 -23.85
N VAL A 105 -15.81 -9.06 -24.54
CA VAL A 105 -15.04 -9.41 -25.73
C VAL A 105 -15.96 -9.59 -26.92
N SER A 106 -15.45 -9.23 -28.10
CA SER A 106 -16.10 -9.46 -29.39
C SER A 106 -15.09 -10.10 -30.32
N LEU A 107 -15.43 -11.29 -30.89
CA LEU A 107 -14.65 -11.93 -31.93
C LEU A 107 -15.43 -11.91 -33.25
N GLN A 108 -14.78 -11.58 -34.36
CA GLN A 108 -15.38 -11.55 -35.69
C GLN A 108 -14.53 -12.30 -36.68
N LEU A 109 -15.15 -13.24 -37.41
CA LEU A 109 -14.56 -13.95 -38.55
C LEU A 109 -14.89 -13.20 -39.83
N LEU A 110 -13.88 -12.68 -40.53
CA LEU A 110 -14.05 -11.88 -41.74
C LEU A 110 -13.29 -12.52 -42.93
N ASP A 111 -13.70 -12.17 -44.13
CA ASP A 111 -12.85 -12.36 -45.33
C ASP A 111 -11.92 -11.16 -45.52
N ILE A 112 -11.05 -11.26 -46.55
CA ILE A 112 -10.09 -10.19 -46.87
C ILE A 112 -10.74 -8.90 -47.36
N THR A 113 -12.05 -8.89 -47.66
CA THR A 113 -12.82 -7.69 -48.04
C THR A 113 -13.48 -7.00 -46.84
N GLY A 114 -13.39 -7.60 -45.65
CA GLY A 114 -14.02 -7.11 -44.43
C GLY A 114 -15.45 -7.58 -44.20
N LYS A 115 -15.96 -8.53 -45.02
CA LYS A 115 -17.29 -9.12 -44.82
C LYS A 115 -17.26 -10.08 -43.63
N VAL A 116 -18.11 -9.83 -42.64
CA VAL A 116 -18.27 -10.67 -41.44
C VAL A 116 -19.06 -11.93 -41.79
N PHE A 117 -18.55 -13.12 -41.41
CA PHE A 117 -19.17 -14.41 -41.58
C PHE A 117 -19.71 -15.01 -40.29
N ALA A 118 -19.08 -14.69 -39.16
CA ALA A 118 -19.50 -15.11 -37.85
C ALA A 118 -19.04 -14.10 -36.78
N GLN A 119 -19.78 -14.01 -35.68
CA GLN A 119 -19.45 -13.16 -34.55
C GLN A 119 -19.75 -13.88 -33.24
N TYR A 120 -18.94 -13.63 -32.26
CA TYR A 120 -19.16 -13.99 -30.85
C TYR A 120 -19.04 -12.73 -29.98
N ASP A 121 -19.98 -12.52 -29.11
CA ASP A 121 -19.94 -11.46 -28.08
C ASP A 121 -20.21 -12.11 -26.72
N GLY A 122 -19.40 -11.78 -25.74
CA GLY A 122 -19.54 -12.33 -24.40
C GLY A 122 -18.69 -11.60 -23.38
N LYS A 123 -18.98 -11.81 -22.10
CA LYS A 123 -18.14 -11.37 -21.00
C LYS A 123 -17.28 -12.54 -20.57
N LEU A 124 -15.96 -12.34 -20.58
CA LEU A 124 -14.98 -13.34 -20.17
C LEU A 124 -14.29 -12.90 -18.86
N GLU A 125 -14.00 -13.87 -18.04
CA GLU A 125 -13.22 -13.67 -16.82
C GLU A 125 -11.72 -13.67 -17.13
N VAL A 126 -10.91 -13.30 -16.15
CA VAL A 126 -9.44 -13.34 -16.28
C VAL A 126 -8.98 -14.76 -16.60
N GLY A 127 -8.20 -14.93 -17.66
CA GLY A 127 -7.66 -16.23 -18.05
C GLY A 127 -7.56 -16.42 -19.57
N THR A 128 -7.17 -17.63 -19.98
CA THR A 128 -7.11 -18.03 -21.38
C THR A 128 -8.36 -18.81 -21.75
N HIS A 129 -9.03 -18.36 -22.80
CA HIS A 129 -10.30 -18.89 -23.27
C HIS A 129 -10.13 -19.49 -24.66
N ALA A 130 -10.62 -20.70 -24.86
CA ALA A 130 -10.54 -21.40 -26.14
C ALA A 130 -11.82 -21.20 -26.97
N PHE A 131 -11.62 -21.02 -28.27
CA PHE A 131 -12.69 -20.89 -29.23
C PHE A 131 -12.44 -21.86 -30.42
N VAL A 132 -13.49 -22.45 -30.90
CA VAL A 132 -13.49 -23.23 -32.13
C VAL A 132 -14.04 -22.35 -33.25
N ILE A 133 -13.27 -22.22 -34.31
CA ILE A 133 -13.63 -21.47 -35.53
C ILE A 133 -13.93 -22.45 -36.66
N THR A 134 -15.09 -22.33 -37.25
CA THR A 134 -15.50 -23.11 -38.42
C THR A 134 -15.68 -22.22 -39.65
N ALA A 135 -15.28 -22.72 -40.81
CA ALA A 135 -15.36 -21.95 -42.05
C ALA A 135 -15.77 -22.87 -43.23
N THR A 136 -16.73 -22.41 -44.05
CA THR A 136 -17.35 -23.21 -45.11
C THR A 136 -16.56 -23.29 -46.40
N LYS A 137 -15.64 -22.38 -46.69
CA LYS A 137 -14.96 -22.28 -48.00
C LYS A 137 -13.45 -22.23 -47.84
N PRO A 138 -12.70 -22.86 -48.79
CA PRO A 138 -11.26 -22.67 -48.86
C PRO A 138 -10.91 -21.24 -49.25
N GLN A 139 -10.41 -20.47 -48.33
CA GLN A 139 -9.93 -19.10 -48.55
C GLN A 139 -9.16 -18.59 -47.34
N SER A 140 -8.57 -17.39 -47.47
CA SER A 140 -8.01 -16.68 -46.34
C SER A 140 -9.11 -15.97 -45.55
N TYR A 141 -9.04 -16.07 -44.23
CA TYR A 141 -9.89 -15.37 -43.28
C TYR A 141 -9.05 -14.49 -42.34
N ILE A 142 -9.69 -13.51 -41.77
CA ILE A 142 -9.16 -12.68 -40.66
C ILE A 142 -10.05 -12.95 -39.47
N LEU A 143 -9.47 -13.28 -38.34
CA LEU A 143 -10.15 -13.27 -37.05
C LEU A 143 -9.72 -12.03 -36.29
N ASN A 144 -10.67 -11.14 -36.04
CA ASN A 144 -10.50 -9.98 -35.16
C ASN A 144 -11.07 -10.30 -33.79
N ALA A 145 -10.35 -9.91 -32.72
CA ALA A 145 -10.83 -9.94 -31.35
C ALA A 145 -10.68 -8.56 -30.75
N ILE A 146 -11.72 -8.07 -30.08
CA ILE A 146 -11.72 -6.86 -29.30
C ILE A 146 -11.96 -7.28 -27.86
N ALA A 147 -11.06 -6.86 -26.96
CA ALA A 147 -11.16 -7.10 -25.52
C ALA A 147 -10.88 -5.77 -24.80
N GLY A 148 -11.91 -5.19 -24.19
CA GLY A 148 -11.85 -3.86 -23.62
C GLY A 148 -11.49 -2.79 -24.67
N ASP A 149 -10.38 -2.13 -24.47
CA ASP A 149 -9.81 -1.10 -25.37
C ASP A 149 -8.80 -1.65 -26.37
N LYS A 150 -8.51 -2.96 -26.34
CA LYS A 150 -7.52 -3.62 -27.18
C LYS A 150 -8.16 -4.36 -28.35
N SER A 151 -7.48 -4.36 -29.49
CA SER A 151 -7.90 -5.06 -30.71
C SER A 151 -6.75 -5.93 -31.22
N TYR A 152 -7.08 -7.18 -31.56
CA TYR A 152 -6.14 -8.19 -32.07
C TYR A 152 -6.64 -8.75 -33.37
N SER A 153 -5.73 -9.11 -34.28
CA SER A 153 -6.08 -9.71 -35.57
C SER A 153 -5.10 -10.79 -35.95
N ILE A 154 -5.61 -11.93 -36.40
CA ILE A 154 -4.81 -13.00 -36.97
C ILE A 154 -5.30 -13.37 -38.37
N LYS A 155 -4.39 -13.81 -39.24
CA LYS A 155 -4.71 -14.35 -40.55
C LYS A 155 -4.77 -15.88 -40.48
N MET A 156 -5.85 -16.46 -40.96
CA MET A 156 -6.11 -17.89 -41.01
C MET A 156 -6.31 -18.35 -42.45
N VAL A 157 -5.82 -19.56 -42.78
CA VAL A 157 -5.96 -20.13 -44.12
C VAL A 157 -6.77 -21.42 -44.02
N ASN A 158 -8.01 -21.40 -44.53
CA ASN A 158 -8.81 -22.61 -44.67
C ASN A 158 -8.55 -23.25 -46.04
N VAL A 159 -8.25 -24.56 -46.07
CA VAL A 159 -8.01 -25.34 -47.28
C VAL A 159 -9.12 -26.34 -47.55
N GLY A 160 -10.12 -26.43 -46.69
CA GLY A 160 -11.22 -27.38 -46.76
C GLY A 160 -12.60 -26.74 -46.75
N TYR A 161 -13.62 -27.59 -46.67
CA TYR A 161 -15.02 -27.18 -46.59
C TYR A 161 -15.59 -27.59 -45.24
N GLY A 162 -16.07 -26.62 -44.47
CA GLY A 162 -16.81 -26.85 -43.23
C GLY A 162 -18.32 -26.84 -43.45
N SER A 163 -19.07 -27.28 -42.46
CA SER A 163 -20.55 -27.35 -42.50
C SER A 163 -21.20 -25.98 -42.35
N ALA A 164 -20.59 -25.07 -41.58
CA ALA A 164 -21.09 -23.72 -41.31
C ALA A 164 -19.90 -22.79 -40.99
N ASN A 165 -20.11 -21.46 -41.15
CA ASN A 165 -19.22 -20.49 -40.56
C ASN A 165 -19.65 -20.24 -39.11
N GLY A 166 -18.69 -20.24 -38.19
CA GLY A 166 -19.04 -20.09 -36.76
C GLY A 166 -17.82 -19.73 -35.88
N ILE A 167 -18.12 -19.13 -34.77
CA ILE A 167 -17.22 -18.93 -33.63
C ILE A 167 -17.93 -19.50 -32.40
N LYS A 168 -17.40 -20.56 -31.84
CA LYS A 168 -17.99 -21.23 -30.69
C LYS A 168 -17.02 -21.16 -29.52
N TYR A 169 -17.48 -20.62 -28.40
CA TYR A 169 -16.76 -20.70 -27.13
C TYR A 169 -16.64 -22.17 -26.71
N SER A 170 -15.42 -22.63 -26.52
CA SER A 170 -15.12 -24.02 -26.17
C SER A 170 -14.87 -24.21 -24.68
N GLY A 171 -14.68 -23.11 -23.95
CA GLY A 171 -14.46 -23.12 -22.52
C GLY A 171 -13.18 -22.42 -22.07
N PHE A 172 -12.93 -22.50 -20.80
CA PHE A 172 -11.73 -22.00 -20.16
C PHE A 172 -10.60 -22.99 -20.48
N SER A 173 -9.58 -22.52 -21.19
CA SER A 173 -8.49 -23.38 -21.67
C SER A 173 -7.46 -23.67 -20.60
N SER A 174 -7.16 -22.68 -19.79
CA SER A 174 -6.32 -22.81 -18.61
C SER A 174 -6.64 -21.72 -17.62
N ASN A 175 -6.68 -22.05 -16.33
CA ASN A 175 -6.22 -21.09 -15.36
C ASN A 175 -4.86 -20.61 -15.85
N ILE A 176 -4.55 -19.33 -15.70
CA ILE A 176 -3.16 -18.90 -15.71
C ILE A 176 -2.54 -19.55 -14.47
N THR A 177 -2.54 -20.87 -14.43
CA THR A 177 -1.64 -21.63 -13.59
C THR A 177 -0.34 -21.50 -14.32
N ALA A 178 0.34 -20.44 -14.00
CA ALA A 178 1.70 -20.25 -14.39
C ALA A 178 2.51 -21.48 -13.98
N LYS A 179 2.64 -22.43 -14.90
CA LYS A 179 3.91 -23.08 -15.01
C LYS A 179 4.79 -21.97 -15.59
N LEU A 180 5.27 -21.15 -14.67
CA LEU A 180 6.06 -19.96 -14.91
C LEU A 180 7.40 -20.32 -15.53
N THR A 181 7.39 -20.60 -16.82
CA THR A 181 8.46 -20.13 -17.66
C THR A 181 7.93 -18.79 -18.18
N SER A 182 8.13 -17.77 -17.40
CA SER A 182 7.82 -16.40 -17.77
C SER A 182 8.56 -16.10 -19.07
N THR A 183 7.84 -15.96 -20.15
CA THR A 183 8.35 -15.39 -21.41
C THR A 183 8.31 -13.87 -21.33
N ASN A 184 8.11 -13.32 -20.14
CA ASN A 184 8.10 -11.90 -19.90
C ASN A 184 9.53 -11.38 -20.01
N ASP A 185 9.79 -10.55 -20.98
CA ASP A 185 11.07 -9.88 -21.18
C ASP A 185 11.48 -9.15 -19.90
N PHE A 186 12.59 -9.58 -19.30
CA PHE A 186 13.19 -8.92 -18.15
C PHE A 186 14.64 -8.60 -18.46
N GLN A 187 15.08 -7.42 -18.02
CA GLN A 187 16.50 -7.03 -18.00
C GLN A 187 16.87 -6.44 -16.63
N PHE A 188 18.13 -6.61 -16.25
CA PHE A 188 18.66 -5.98 -15.05
C PHE A 188 18.47 -4.46 -15.08
N GLY A 189 17.92 -3.91 -14.00
CA GLY A 189 17.61 -2.49 -13.90
C GLY A 189 16.20 -2.11 -14.37
N ASP A 190 15.39 -3.06 -14.84
CA ASP A 190 13.96 -2.79 -15.08
C ASP A 190 13.28 -2.35 -13.77
N ASN A 191 12.42 -1.34 -13.87
CA ASN A 191 11.60 -0.88 -12.75
C ASN A 191 10.43 -1.83 -12.54
N MET A 192 10.41 -2.51 -11.41
CA MET A 192 9.37 -3.47 -11.05
C MET A 192 8.49 -2.87 -9.96
N ARG A 193 7.17 -2.92 -10.16
CA ARG A 193 6.16 -2.55 -9.17
C ARG A 193 5.52 -3.83 -8.62
N CYS A 194 5.63 -4.04 -7.32
CA CYS A 194 5.06 -5.20 -6.64
C CYS A 194 3.98 -4.77 -5.66
N VAL A 195 2.83 -5.45 -5.68
CA VAL A 195 1.73 -5.27 -4.75
C VAL A 195 1.27 -6.64 -4.28
N GLY A 196 1.35 -6.90 -2.99
CA GLY A 196 0.79 -8.10 -2.37
C GLY A 196 -0.68 -7.92 -2.03
N TYR A 197 -1.40 -9.03 -1.98
CA TYR A 197 -2.76 -9.10 -1.47
C TYR A 197 -2.81 -10.18 -0.39
N ALA A 198 -3.50 -9.90 0.70
CA ALA A 198 -3.69 -10.82 1.82
C ALA A 198 -5.10 -10.64 2.40
N THR A 199 -5.67 -11.74 2.90
CA THR A 199 -6.92 -11.69 3.65
C THR A 199 -6.61 -11.47 5.13
N ILE A 200 -6.99 -10.29 5.64
CA ILE A 200 -6.79 -9.88 7.03
C ILE A 200 -8.19 -9.64 7.61
N ASP A 201 -8.51 -10.36 8.69
CA ASP A 201 -9.83 -10.31 9.36
C ASP A 201 -11.03 -10.51 8.40
N GLY A 202 -10.84 -11.36 7.39
CA GLY A 202 -11.87 -11.68 6.38
C GLY A 202 -12.01 -10.63 5.26
N ALA A 203 -11.22 -9.57 5.25
CA ALA A 203 -11.14 -8.58 4.18
C ALA A 203 -9.86 -8.72 3.36
N MET A 204 -9.97 -8.59 2.03
CA MET A 204 -8.80 -8.55 1.17
C MET A 204 -8.14 -7.18 1.27
N VAL A 205 -6.88 -7.15 1.68
CA VAL A 205 -6.06 -5.96 1.88
C VAL A 205 -4.88 -5.98 0.91
N ALA A 206 -4.60 -4.84 0.28
CA ALA A 206 -3.41 -4.65 -0.53
C ALA A 206 -2.22 -4.17 0.31
N SER A 207 -1.03 -4.65 0.00
CA SER A 207 0.20 -4.16 0.62
C SER A 207 0.55 -2.74 0.18
N VAL A 208 1.49 -2.12 0.90
CA VAL A 208 2.21 -0.96 0.36
C VAL A 208 2.85 -1.34 -0.97
N VAL A 209 2.74 -0.44 -1.95
CA VAL A 209 3.37 -0.61 -3.26
C VAL A 209 4.88 -0.51 -3.12
N VAL A 210 5.60 -1.53 -3.60
CA VAL A 210 7.06 -1.50 -3.71
C VAL A 210 7.43 -1.27 -5.17
N VAL A 211 8.22 -0.22 -5.44
CA VAL A 211 8.81 0.03 -6.77
C VAL A 211 10.32 0.05 -6.62
N GLN A 212 10.97 -0.86 -7.32
CA GLN A 212 12.44 -0.94 -7.29
C GLN A 212 13.01 -1.54 -8.58
N GLN A 213 14.30 -1.30 -8.80
CA GLN A 213 15.05 -1.95 -9.86
C GLN A 213 15.58 -3.30 -9.37
N LEU A 214 15.37 -4.35 -10.16
CA LEU A 214 15.89 -5.68 -9.85
C LEU A 214 17.17 -5.93 -10.62
N THR A 215 18.25 -6.21 -9.90
CA THR A 215 19.58 -6.50 -10.46
C THR A 215 20.15 -7.85 -10.04
N GLU A 216 19.53 -8.47 -9.03
CA GLU A 216 19.94 -9.77 -8.48
C GLU A 216 18.75 -10.48 -7.82
N SER A 217 18.92 -11.76 -7.52
CA SER A 217 17.94 -12.51 -6.74
C SER A 217 17.84 -11.97 -5.32
N GLN A 218 16.62 -11.78 -4.83
CA GLN A 218 16.39 -11.20 -3.51
C GLN A 218 15.07 -11.63 -2.88
N ASP A 219 15.00 -11.44 -1.58
CA ASP A 219 13.78 -11.56 -0.80
C ASP A 219 13.11 -10.18 -0.67
N LEU A 220 11.83 -10.08 -1.02
CA LEU A 220 11.05 -8.85 -0.98
C LEU A 220 9.94 -8.97 0.06
N THR A 221 9.97 -8.09 1.06
CA THR A 221 8.92 -8.02 2.06
C THR A 221 7.86 -7.00 1.66
N LEU A 222 6.60 -7.46 1.61
CA LEU A 222 5.43 -6.65 1.32
C LEU A 222 4.71 -6.34 2.64
N ASN A 223 4.60 -5.06 2.98
CA ASN A 223 3.99 -4.64 4.24
C ASN A 223 2.50 -4.38 4.06
N PHE A 224 1.71 -5.00 4.92
CA PHE A 224 0.29 -4.82 5.04
C PHE A 224 -0.02 -4.02 6.30
N TYR A 225 -1.11 -3.31 6.25
CA TYR A 225 -1.65 -2.62 7.40
C TYR A 225 -3.12 -2.97 7.54
N TYR A 226 -3.62 -2.99 8.77
CA TYR A 226 -5.05 -3.24 9.00
C TYR A 226 -5.94 -2.29 8.19
N PRO A 227 -7.22 -2.67 7.91
CA PRO A 227 -8.15 -1.81 7.18
C PRO A 227 -8.08 -0.38 7.68
N GLY A 228 -8.01 0.55 6.73
CA GLY A 228 -7.52 1.89 6.96
C GLY A 228 -8.35 2.79 7.87
N GLN A 229 -9.53 2.36 8.38
CA GLN A 229 -10.39 3.15 9.25
C GLN A 229 -11.48 2.31 9.93
N GLY A 230 -11.98 2.80 11.04
CA GLY A 230 -13.06 2.16 11.79
C GLY A 230 -13.62 3.07 12.88
N THR A 231 -14.42 2.50 13.75
CA THR A 231 -14.99 3.21 14.91
C THR A 231 -14.73 2.45 16.20
N LEU A 232 -14.44 3.19 17.27
CA LEU A 232 -14.32 2.69 18.62
C LEU A 232 -15.11 3.62 19.55
N ASN A 233 -16.04 3.07 20.32
CA ASN A 233 -16.91 3.83 21.23
C ASN A 233 -17.64 5.02 20.56
N GLY A 234 -17.99 4.87 19.24
CA GLY A 234 -18.68 5.92 18.48
C GLY A 234 -17.78 7.01 17.90
N HIS A 235 -16.46 6.93 18.06
CA HIS A 235 -15.48 7.83 17.46
C HIS A 235 -14.70 7.13 16.37
N GLU A 236 -14.47 7.85 15.26
CA GLU A 236 -13.77 7.31 14.10
C GLU A 236 -12.25 7.38 14.28
N TRP A 237 -11.59 6.33 13.83
CA TRP A 237 -10.14 6.26 13.74
C TRP A 237 -9.66 5.92 12.33
N VAL A 238 -8.44 6.30 12.05
CA VAL A 238 -7.75 5.98 10.81
C VAL A 238 -6.38 5.37 11.11
N ASN A 239 -6.06 4.28 10.40
CA ASN A 239 -4.74 3.67 10.39
C ASN A 239 -3.90 4.34 9.30
N LEU A 240 -2.80 4.97 9.68
CA LEU A 240 -1.87 5.65 8.77
C LEU A 240 -0.72 4.76 8.31
N GLY A 241 -0.72 3.48 8.69
CA GLY A 241 0.38 2.56 8.38
C GLY A 241 1.66 2.90 9.14
N LEU A 242 1.52 3.35 10.38
CA LEU A 242 2.66 3.61 11.25
C LEU A 242 3.29 2.31 11.75
N PRO A 243 4.61 2.27 12.01
CA PRO A 243 5.31 1.09 12.52
C PRO A 243 4.72 0.50 13.81
N SER A 244 4.23 1.35 14.72
CA SER A 244 3.58 0.93 15.97
C SER A 244 2.20 0.27 15.76
N GLY A 245 1.56 0.51 14.59
CA GLY A 245 0.16 0.15 14.38
C GLY A 245 -0.85 1.09 15.04
N THR A 246 -0.39 2.12 15.74
CA THR A 246 -1.25 3.13 16.41
C THR A 246 -2.19 3.79 15.40
N CYS A 247 -3.48 3.77 15.70
CA CYS A 247 -4.53 4.43 14.93
C CYS A 247 -4.85 5.79 15.51
N TRP A 248 -5.13 6.77 14.66
CA TRP A 248 -5.36 8.16 15.05
C TRP A 248 -6.83 8.55 14.84
N ALA A 249 -7.39 9.27 15.79
CA ALA A 249 -8.74 9.81 15.63
C ALA A 249 -8.84 10.72 14.41
N THR A 250 -9.99 10.72 13.74
CA THR A 250 -10.27 11.62 12.60
C THR A 250 -10.51 13.07 13.05
N CYS A 251 -11.00 13.25 14.29
CA CYS A 251 -11.35 14.55 14.87
C CYS A 251 -10.61 14.81 16.18
N ASN A 252 -10.51 16.07 16.58
CA ASN A 252 -10.05 16.45 17.91
C ASN A 252 -11.10 16.09 18.98
N VAL A 253 -10.67 15.85 20.21
CA VAL A 253 -11.59 15.62 21.33
C VAL A 253 -12.52 16.82 21.51
N GLY A 254 -13.84 16.56 21.42
CA GLY A 254 -14.88 17.59 21.47
C GLY A 254 -15.25 18.18 20.11
N ALA A 255 -14.64 17.72 19.00
CA ALA A 255 -15.07 18.06 17.63
C ALA A 255 -15.88 16.91 17.02
N THR A 256 -16.69 17.23 16.00
CA THR A 256 -17.53 16.30 15.24
C THR A 256 -17.15 16.20 13.75
N TYR A 257 -16.11 16.93 13.33
CA TYR A 257 -15.57 16.93 11.96
C TYR A 257 -14.07 17.24 12.01
N PRO A 258 -13.29 16.81 11.01
CA PRO A 258 -11.81 16.87 11.05
C PRO A 258 -11.22 18.27 11.21
N GLU A 259 -11.86 19.30 10.66
CA GLU A 259 -11.41 20.70 10.73
C GLU A 259 -11.83 21.40 12.03
N GLY A 260 -12.63 20.72 12.85
CA GLY A 260 -13.08 21.25 14.14
C GLY A 260 -11.93 21.33 15.13
N TYR A 261 -11.80 22.47 15.82
CA TYR A 261 -10.75 22.68 16.82
C TYR A 261 -10.93 21.79 18.06
N GLY A 262 -12.17 21.35 18.33
CA GLY A 262 -12.53 20.63 19.56
C GLY A 262 -12.51 21.54 20.79
N ASN A 263 -12.40 20.89 21.94
CA ASN A 263 -12.24 21.59 23.18
C ASN A 263 -10.75 21.78 23.52
N TYR A 264 -10.47 22.75 24.39
CA TYR A 264 -9.14 23.01 24.91
C TYR A 264 -9.04 22.46 26.32
N TYR A 265 -7.94 21.80 26.65
CA TYR A 265 -7.71 21.16 27.92
C TYR A 265 -6.36 21.58 28.50
N ALA A 266 -6.27 21.84 29.78
CA ALA A 266 -4.99 21.90 30.47
C ALA A 266 -4.47 20.46 30.62
N TRP A 267 -3.16 20.26 30.59
CA TRP A 267 -2.57 18.95 30.64
C TRP A 267 -2.96 18.15 31.88
N GLY A 268 -3.47 16.94 31.70
CA GLY A 268 -3.99 16.11 32.79
C GLY A 268 -5.39 16.49 33.29
N GLU A 269 -6.04 17.48 32.70
CA GLU A 269 -7.42 17.83 33.04
C GLU A 269 -8.39 17.30 31.98
N VAL A 270 -9.46 16.67 32.42
CA VAL A 270 -10.40 15.97 31.53
C VAL A 270 -11.64 16.81 31.17
N THR A 271 -11.70 18.05 31.71
CA THR A 271 -12.81 18.98 31.47
C THR A 271 -12.27 20.33 31.00
N ALA A 272 -12.85 20.84 29.93
CA ALA A 272 -12.54 22.17 29.42
C ALA A 272 -12.98 23.26 30.42
N LYS A 273 -12.25 24.37 30.46
CA LYS A 273 -12.50 25.49 31.37
C LYS A 273 -12.34 26.83 30.65
N THR A 274 -12.62 27.91 31.34
CA THR A 274 -12.58 29.28 30.78
C THR A 274 -11.30 30.05 31.10
N ILE A 275 -10.58 29.63 32.15
CA ILE A 275 -9.36 30.32 32.61
C ILE A 275 -8.22 29.31 32.69
N TYR A 276 -7.12 29.61 31.99
CA TYR A 276 -5.95 28.75 31.81
C TYR A 276 -4.72 29.45 32.41
N ASP A 277 -4.57 29.31 33.70
CA ASP A 277 -3.41 29.81 34.49
C ASP A 277 -3.12 28.90 35.69
N TRP A 278 -2.03 29.17 36.41
CA TRP A 278 -1.65 28.38 37.58
C TRP A 278 -2.66 28.41 38.74
N ASN A 279 -3.43 29.49 38.91
CA ASN A 279 -4.42 29.58 40.00
C ASN A 279 -5.60 28.63 39.80
N PHE A 280 -5.87 28.28 38.53
CA PHE A 280 -6.97 27.41 38.14
C PHE A 280 -6.50 26.04 37.62
N TYR A 281 -5.19 25.76 37.65
CA TYR A 281 -4.67 24.46 37.26
C TYR A 281 -4.84 23.44 38.38
N ARG A 282 -5.44 22.28 38.04
CA ARG A 282 -5.88 21.26 39.01
C ARG A 282 -4.74 20.68 39.84
N TYR A 283 -3.57 20.47 39.27
CA TYR A 283 -2.47 19.74 39.87
C TYR A 283 -1.40 20.65 40.47
N CYS A 284 -1.81 21.77 41.02
CA CYS A 284 -0.96 22.64 41.82
C CYS A 284 -1.76 23.43 42.87
N ASN A 285 -1.06 24.09 43.78
CA ASN A 285 -1.61 25.04 44.74
C ASN A 285 -1.31 26.48 44.30
N GLY A 286 -1.66 26.82 43.03
CA GLY A 286 -1.62 28.17 42.49
C GLY A 286 -0.30 28.59 41.86
N SER A 287 0.73 27.74 41.76
CA SER A 287 2.00 28.12 41.12
C SER A 287 2.75 26.92 40.54
N ALA A 288 3.72 27.21 39.65
CA ALA A 288 4.62 26.24 39.05
C ALA A 288 5.49 25.46 40.06
N THR A 289 5.64 25.99 41.29
CA THR A 289 6.46 25.38 42.36
C THR A 289 5.62 24.76 43.47
N THR A 290 4.33 24.55 43.24
CA THR A 290 3.41 23.96 44.20
C THR A 290 2.62 22.81 43.61
N LEU A 291 3.27 22.00 42.79
CA LEU A 291 2.65 20.86 42.07
C LEU A 291 2.23 19.77 43.06
N THR A 292 1.12 19.11 42.76
CA THR A 292 0.52 18.06 43.60
C THR A 292 0.40 16.71 42.92
N LYS A 293 0.73 16.63 41.60
CA LYS A 293 0.78 15.41 40.81
C LYS A 293 1.69 15.59 39.60
N TYR A 294 2.27 14.49 39.11
CA TYR A 294 3.22 14.47 37.98
C TYR A 294 4.42 15.38 38.24
N CYS A 295 5.11 15.12 39.36
CA CYS A 295 6.22 15.94 39.83
C CYS A 295 7.37 15.05 40.33
N ASP A 296 8.39 14.85 39.51
CA ASP A 296 9.58 14.05 39.83
C ASP A 296 10.68 14.85 40.55
N ASN A 297 10.48 16.16 40.76
CA ASN A 297 11.45 17.06 41.37
C ASN A 297 10.81 17.88 42.51
N SER A 298 11.30 17.65 43.73
CA SER A 298 10.78 18.27 44.94
C SER A 298 10.84 19.81 44.96
N THR A 299 11.66 20.44 44.12
CA THR A 299 11.73 21.90 43.97
C THR A 299 10.43 22.48 43.41
N TYR A 300 9.70 21.71 42.62
CA TYR A 300 8.44 22.11 42.01
C TYR A 300 7.21 21.55 42.73
N GLY A 301 7.42 20.60 43.64
CA GLY A 301 6.34 19.97 44.38
C GLY A 301 5.90 20.75 45.60
N SER A 302 4.59 20.80 45.87
CA SER A 302 4.01 21.43 47.05
C SER A 302 4.54 20.78 48.31
N ASN A 303 5.18 21.57 49.17
CA ASN A 303 5.87 21.08 50.39
C ASN A 303 6.88 19.95 50.11
N GLY A 304 7.57 20.00 48.96
CA GLY A 304 8.55 18.99 48.58
C GLY A 304 7.94 17.69 48.04
N PHE A 305 6.68 17.70 47.63
CA PHE A 305 6.00 16.55 47.02
C PHE A 305 6.74 16.06 45.77
N THR A 306 6.82 14.74 45.61
CA THR A 306 7.25 14.09 44.38
C THR A 306 6.45 12.81 44.13
N ASP A 307 6.29 12.46 42.86
CA ASP A 307 5.87 11.15 42.37
C ASP A 307 6.76 10.73 41.18
N ASN A 308 6.56 9.55 40.66
CA ASN A 308 7.33 9.02 39.50
C ASN A 308 6.48 8.96 38.22
N LEU A 309 5.40 9.73 38.16
CA LEU A 309 4.48 9.73 37.06
C LEU A 309 4.99 10.66 35.97
N THR A 310 5.41 10.10 34.83
CA THR A 310 5.90 10.84 33.65
C THR A 310 4.97 10.80 32.46
N VAL A 311 3.88 10.00 32.56
CA VAL A 311 2.82 9.89 31.56
C VAL A 311 1.49 9.96 32.28
N LEU A 312 0.46 10.54 31.67
CA LEU A 312 -0.87 10.66 32.25
C LEU A 312 -1.45 9.28 32.56
N GLU A 313 -2.01 9.16 33.77
CA GLU A 313 -2.86 8.04 34.15
C GLU A 313 -4.20 8.13 33.41
N ALA A 314 -4.87 7.01 33.16
CA ALA A 314 -6.13 6.93 32.38
C ALA A 314 -7.23 7.89 32.96
N ALA A 315 -7.27 8.11 34.27
CA ALA A 315 -8.23 8.99 34.90
C ALA A 315 -7.98 10.51 34.62
N ASP A 316 -6.78 10.85 34.17
CA ASP A 316 -6.34 12.22 33.87
C ASP A 316 -6.11 12.40 32.33
N ASP A 317 -6.30 11.34 31.58
CA ASP A 317 -6.26 11.37 30.12
C ASP A 317 -7.63 11.77 29.57
N VAL A 318 -7.68 12.91 28.90
CA VAL A 318 -8.96 13.48 28.42
C VAL A 318 -9.62 12.61 27.35
N ALA A 319 -8.86 11.89 26.52
CA ALA A 319 -9.42 11.01 25.53
C ALA A 319 -10.04 9.77 26.18
N THR A 320 -9.34 9.14 27.11
CA THR A 320 -9.88 8.02 27.92
C THR A 320 -11.13 8.45 28.69
N ALA A 321 -11.07 9.59 29.37
CA ALA A 321 -12.17 10.06 30.21
C ALA A 321 -13.44 10.43 29.41
N ASN A 322 -13.31 10.96 28.19
CA ASN A 322 -14.44 11.41 27.39
C ASN A 322 -14.92 10.40 26.34
N TRP A 323 -14.02 9.54 25.84
CA TRP A 323 -14.32 8.59 24.75
C TRP A 323 -14.31 7.13 25.21
N GLY A 324 -13.87 6.87 26.44
CA GLY A 324 -13.84 5.55 27.06
C GLY A 324 -12.59 4.74 26.76
N ASP A 325 -12.57 3.54 27.36
CA ASP A 325 -11.44 2.63 27.26
C ASP A 325 -11.06 2.32 25.80
N GLY A 326 -9.78 2.18 25.56
CA GLY A 326 -9.18 2.00 24.25
C GLY A 326 -8.77 3.31 23.57
N TRP A 327 -9.31 4.47 23.98
CA TRP A 327 -8.84 5.79 23.55
C TRP A 327 -7.92 6.40 24.59
N ARG A 328 -6.88 7.08 24.13
CA ARG A 328 -5.94 7.84 24.97
C ARG A 328 -5.29 8.98 24.21
N MET A 329 -4.63 9.85 24.91
CA MET A 329 -3.75 10.84 24.30
C MET A 329 -2.49 10.14 23.76
N PRO A 330 -1.91 10.61 22.63
CA PRO A 330 -0.65 10.07 22.14
C PRO A 330 0.49 10.40 23.08
N THR A 331 1.49 9.54 23.18
CA THR A 331 2.76 9.88 23.83
C THR A 331 3.59 10.79 22.92
N GLN A 332 4.68 11.34 23.46
CA GLN A 332 5.64 12.13 22.68
C GLN A 332 6.26 11.29 21.57
N GLU A 333 6.60 10.03 21.86
CA GLU A 333 7.18 9.09 20.90
C GLU A 333 6.22 8.77 19.76
N GLU A 334 4.93 8.59 20.05
CA GLU A 334 3.91 8.35 19.02
C GLU A 334 3.67 9.58 18.15
N MET A 335 3.73 10.78 18.73
CA MET A 335 3.70 12.02 17.98
C MET A 335 4.94 12.16 17.08
N GLN A 336 6.11 11.80 17.59
CA GLN A 336 7.34 11.78 16.79
C GLN A 336 7.26 10.77 15.66
N GLU A 337 6.77 9.54 15.94
CA GLU A 337 6.56 8.51 14.92
C GLU A 337 5.62 8.99 13.82
N LEU A 338 4.50 9.64 14.16
CA LEU A 338 3.57 10.25 13.21
C LEU A 338 4.29 11.21 12.27
N LEU A 339 5.13 12.08 12.83
CA LEU A 339 5.87 13.08 12.04
C LEU A 339 6.96 12.47 11.15
N GLU A 340 7.60 11.40 11.58
CA GLU A 340 8.67 10.74 10.82
C GLU A 340 8.14 9.85 9.67
N ASN A 341 6.93 9.32 9.82
CA ASN A 341 6.38 8.32 8.90
C ASN A 341 5.28 8.84 7.97
N CYS A 342 4.82 10.09 8.14
CA CYS A 342 3.80 10.68 7.27
C CYS A 342 4.36 11.79 6.37
N TYR A 343 3.81 11.87 5.15
CA TYR A 343 3.98 13.04 4.31
C TYR A 343 3.16 14.21 4.87
N ARG A 344 3.73 15.40 4.82
CA ARG A 344 3.17 16.62 5.41
C ARG A 344 2.80 17.62 4.35
N THR A 345 1.58 18.12 4.40
CA THR A 345 1.11 19.20 3.52
C THR A 345 0.46 20.28 4.37
N PHE A 346 1.07 21.44 4.45
CA PHE A 346 0.45 22.63 5.05
C PHE A 346 -0.62 23.18 4.11
N THR A 347 -1.77 23.46 4.66
CA THR A 347 -2.91 24.05 3.98
C THR A 347 -3.23 25.41 4.62
N ASP A 348 -4.21 26.14 4.08
CA ASP A 348 -4.64 27.43 4.67
C ASP A 348 -5.23 27.28 6.08
N ASN A 349 -5.70 26.09 6.47
CA ASN A 349 -6.44 25.85 7.71
C ASN A 349 -5.77 24.86 8.68
N GLY A 350 -4.65 24.25 8.31
CA GLY A 350 -4.00 23.25 9.13
C GLY A 350 -2.97 22.39 8.42
N LEU A 351 -2.63 21.29 9.03
CA LEU A 351 -1.66 20.31 8.56
C LEU A 351 -2.36 19.02 8.15
N LEU A 352 -2.25 18.65 6.87
CA LEU A 352 -2.64 17.33 6.36
C LEU A 352 -1.45 16.38 6.50
N LEU A 353 -1.66 15.27 7.17
CA LEU A 353 -0.70 14.18 7.32
C LEU A 353 -1.19 12.98 6.55
N MET A 354 -0.37 12.46 5.64
CA MET A 354 -0.68 11.29 4.82
C MET A 354 0.30 10.17 5.14
N GLY A 355 -0.22 9.06 5.62
CA GLY A 355 0.54 7.85 5.88
C GLY A 355 1.04 7.18 4.60
N ARG A 356 1.96 6.24 4.74
CA ARG A 356 2.52 5.48 3.60
C ARG A 356 1.48 4.60 2.89
N ASN A 357 0.39 4.26 3.56
CA ASN A 357 -0.75 3.54 3.01
C ASN A 357 -1.76 4.44 2.26
N GLY A 358 -1.49 5.75 2.18
CA GLY A 358 -2.33 6.74 1.50
C GLY A 358 -3.47 7.31 2.34
N ASN A 359 -3.71 6.80 3.55
CA ASN A 359 -4.71 7.34 4.46
C ASN A 359 -4.23 8.65 5.08
N THR A 360 -5.18 9.50 5.47
CA THR A 360 -4.88 10.86 5.92
C THR A 360 -5.59 11.20 7.22
N ILE A 361 -4.96 12.07 8.02
CA ILE A 361 -5.62 12.86 9.05
C ILE A 361 -5.33 14.34 8.85
N PHE A 362 -6.24 15.17 9.29
CA PHE A 362 -6.11 16.62 9.24
C PHE A 362 -6.03 17.21 10.65
N LEU A 363 -5.00 18.00 10.93
CA LEU A 363 -4.81 18.73 12.20
C LEU A 363 -5.03 20.23 11.95
N PRO A 364 -6.14 20.83 12.41
CA PRO A 364 -6.41 22.25 12.20
C PRO A 364 -5.47 23.16 13.00
N TYR A 365 -5.32 24.41 12.54
CA TYR A 365 -4.66 25.48 13.29
C TYR A 365 -5.56 25.94 14.44
N ALA A 366 -5.67 25.12 15.47
CA ALA A 366 -6.53 25.34 16.61
C ALA A 366 -6.02 26.39 17.59
N GLY A 367 -4.75 26.79 17.47
CA GLY A 367 -4.12 27.71 18.43
C GLY A 367 -4.02 27.09 19.83
N HIS A 368 -4.02 27.97 20.84
CA HIS A 368 -3.99 27.56 22.25
C HIS A 368 -4.69 28.61 23.13
N ARG A 369 -5.07 28.20 24.33
CA ARG A 369 -5.61 29.09 25.35
C ARG A 369 -4.57 29.44 26.43
N TYR A 370 -4.50 30.71 26.74
CA TYR A 370 -3.74 31.27 27.86
C TYR A 370 -4.62 32.30 28.59
N GLU A 371 -4.72 32.19 29.89
CA GLU A 371 -5.68 32.93 30.69
C GLU A 371 -7.11 32.78 30.13
N THR A 372 -7.78 33.86 29.77
CA THR A 372 -9.14 33.85 29.22
C THR A 372 -9.16 33.95 27.69
N GLN A 373 -8.00 34.08 27.06
CA GLN A 373 -7.87 34.37 25.63
C GLN A 373 -7.53 33.10 24.82
N LEU A 374 -7.92 33.14 23.54
CA LEU A 374 -7.55 32.16 22.53
C LEU A 374 -6.56 32.83 21.57
N TYR A 375 -5.39 32.24 21.41
CA TYR A 375 -4.29 32.75 20.61
C TYR A 375 -4.00 31.88 19.40
N HIS A 376 -3.52 32.48 18.34
CA HIS A 376 -2.99 31.82 17.12
C HIS A 376 -3.96 30.86 16.41
N THR A 377 -5.27 31.08 16.58
CA THR A 377 -6.29 30.35 15.84
C THR A 377 -6.23 30.72 14.37
N GLY A 378 -6.14 29.70 13.51
CA GLY A 378 -5.99 29.88 12.06
C GLY A 378 -4.54 30.05 11.58
N ASP A 379 -3.58 30.21 12.50
CA ASP A 379 -2.17 30.43 12.17
C ASP A 379 -1.27 29.29 12.68
N GLU A 380 -1.60 28.72 13.87
CA GLU A 380 -0.81 27.70 14.52
C GLU A 380 -1.69 26.56 15.06
N GLY A 381 -1.16 25.33 15.05
CA GLY A 381 -1.73 24.18 15.73
C GLY A 381 -0.95 23.88 17.00
N GLY A 382 -1.66 23.70 18.14
CA GLY A 382 -1.11 23.28 19.42
C GLY A 382 -1.83 22.04 19.94
N TYR A 383 -1.10 20.95 20.17
CA TYR A 383 -1.66 19.66 20.56
C TYR A 383 -0.87 19.04 21.72
N TRP A 384 -1.58 18.60 22.76
CA TRP A 384 -0.97 17.88 23.85
C TRP A 384 -0.54 16.47 23.47
N THR A 385 0.56 16.02 24.06
CA THR A 385 0.87 14.61 24.29
C THR A 385 0.55 14.21 25.73
N SER A 386 0.54 12.91 26.03
CA SER A 386 0.37 12.43 27.41
C SER A 386 1.65 12.48 28.25
N THR A 387 2.79 12.86 27.64
CA THR A 387 4.11 12.80 28.25
C THR A 387 4.42 14.08 29.03
N LEU A 388 4.95 13.95 30.28
CA LEU A 388 5.48 15.03 31.06
C LEU A 388 6.70 15.63 30.33
N GLY A 389 6.92 16.94 30.49
CA GLY A 389 8.11 17.60 29.96
C GLY A 389 9.37 17.33 30.79
N ASP A 390 10.51 17.82 30.31
CA ASP A 390 11.81 17.71 31.00
C ASP A 390 11.83 18.30 32.41
N TYR A 391 10.93 19.24 32.67
CA TYR A 391 10.73 19.83 33.99
C TYR A 391 9.26 19.73 34.41
N PRO A 392 8.93 19.41 35.66
CA PRO A 392 7.57 19.18 36.13
C PRO A 392 6.51 20.24 35.79
N PRO A 393 6.80 21.56 35.73
CA PRO A 393 5.81 22.55 35.32
C PRO A 393 5.38 22.46 33.87
N TYR A 394 6.08 21.70 33.06
CA TYR A 394 5.87 21.59 31.60
C TYR A 394 5.34 20.22 31.22
N ALA A 395 4.70 20.16 30.07
CA ALA A 395 4.34 18.92 29.41
C ALA A 395 4.66 19.01 27.91
N SER A 396 4.95 17.87 27.32
CA SER A 396 5.29 17.78 25.90
C SER A 396 4.08 18.06 25.03
N SER A 397 4.28 18.90 24.02
CA SER A 397 3.27 19.33 23.07
C SER A 397 3.81 19.35 21.64
N PHE A 398 2.95 19.08 20.68
CA PHE A 398 3.23 19.23 19.27
C PHE A 398 2.68 20.55 18.76
N ASN A 399 3.54 21.35 18.14
CA ASN A 399 3.20 22.67 17.66
C ASN A 399 3.65 22.85 16.21
N PHE A 400 2.83 23.48 15.40
CA PHE A 400 3.14 23.71 14.00
C PHE A 400 2.48 24.99 13.47
N SER A 401 3.14 25.58 12.48
CA SER A 401 2.65 26.70 11.68
C SER A 401 3.00 26.41 10.21
N PRO A 402 2.59 27.24 9.23
CA PRO A 402 2.98 27.04 7.84
C PRO A 402 4.50 26.94 7.58
N THR A 403 5.31 27.47 8.50
CA THR A 403 6.78 27.56 8.36
C THR A 403 7.57 26.75 9.37
N SER A 404 6.92 26.17 10.38
CA SER A 404 7.60 25.49 11.47
C SER A 404 6.80 24.30 11.99
N LEU A 405 7.51 23.32 12.51
CA LEU A 405 6.92 22.13 13.10
C LEU A 405 7.92 21.57 14.11
N TYR A 406 7.48 21.40 15.36
CA TYR A 406 8.34 20.95 16.47
C TYR A 406 7.53 20.37 17.62
N ILE A 407 8.15 19.46 18.36
CA ILE A 407 7.67 18.99 19.67
C ILE A 407 8.51 19.71 20.71
N TYR A 408 7.85 20.34 21.67
CA TYR A 408 8.52 21.05 22.77
C TYR A 408 7.65 21.12 24.03
N ASP A 409 8.27 21.49 25.12
CA ASP A 409 7.63 21.57 26.42
C ASP A 409 7.00 22.95 26.68
N ILE A 410 5.73 22.94 27.07
CA ILE A 410 4.98 24.15 27.41
C ILE A 410 4.33 23.99 28.79
N TYR A 411 4.05 25.08 29.47
CA TYR A 411 3.38 25.06 30.78
C TYR A 411 2.06 24.28 30.74
N ARG A 412 1.91 23.33 31.66
CA ARG A 412 0.78 22.40 31.75
C ARG A 412 -0.59 23.07 31.89
N PHE A 413 -0.65 24.31 32.35
CA PHE A 413 -1.90 25.05 32.48
C PHE A 413 -2.45 25.61 31.18
N TYR A 414 -1.68 25.66 30.09
CA TYR A 414 -2.17 26.08 28.79
C TYR A 414 -3.31 25.18 28.32
N GLY A 415 -4.29 25.76 27.64
CA GLY A 415 -5.36 24.98 27.01
C GLY A 415 -4.99 24.64 25.58
N MET A 416 -4.81 23.37 25.29
CA MET A 416 -4.53 22.91 23.92
C MET A 416 -5.52 21.85 23.45
N SER A 417 -5.58 21.66 22.14
CA SER A 417 -6.35 20.58 21.53
C SER A 417 -5.73 19.22 21.82
N VAL A 418 -6.54 18.16 21.70
CA VAL A 418 -6.10 16.78 21.81
C VAL A 418 -6.56 16.01 20.59
N ARG A 419 -5.65 15.37 19.90
CA ARG A 419 -5.93 14.35 18.89
C ARG A 419 -5.65 12.99 19.52
N ALA A 420 -6.71 12.22 19.74
CA ALA A 420 -6.62 10.93 20.41
C ALA A 420 -6.05 9.84 19.51
N VAL A 421 -5.53 8.80 20.15
CA VAL A 421 -5.07 7.55 19.51
C VAL A 421 -5.75 6.34 20.12
N CYS A 422 -5.78 5.24 19.39
CA CYS A 422 -6.26 3.95 19.88
C CYS A 422 -5.49 2.80 19.22
N ASN A 423 -5.55 1.63 19.86
CA ASN A 423 -5.15 0.36 19.30
C ASN A 423 -6.41 -0.52 19.23
N PRO A 424 -7.15 -0.52 18.11
CA PRO A 424 -8.46 -1.20 18.03
C PRO A 424 -8.39 -2.72 18.16
N GLN A 425 -7.20 -3.27 18.36
CA GLN A 425 -6.93 -4.71 18.43
C GLN A 425 -6.59 -5.21 19.85
N GLU A 426 -6.44 -4.30 20.78
CA GLU A 426 -6.34 -4.60 22.20
C GLU A 426 -7.72 -4.52 22.88
#